data_ed01fcce22b8bdc3aed4c3c610eb933a
#
_entry.id   ed01fcce22b8bdc3aed4c3c610eb933a
#
_cell.length_a   1.000
_cell.length_b   1.000
_cell.length_c   1.000
_cell.angle_alpha   90.00
_cell.angle_beta   90.00
_cell.angle_gamma   90.00
#
_symmetry.space_group_name_H-M   'P 1'
#
loop_
_entity.id
_entity.type
_entity.pdbx_description
1 polymer ?
#
loop_
_entity_poly.entity_id
_entity_poly.type
_entity_poly.pdbx_seq_one_letter_code
_entity_poly.pdbx_strand_id
1 'polypeptide(L)'
;MWQAKKSLIEDACKAAENYYPDEFLCFFGGNKEKEIITEIVMLPSYNSEESASISEAVLPIDDTIIGCFHSHPNGNNKPSQEDKKFFKKYFINAIASSPFNAENTAFYSQKGEKITIKLV
;
A
#
# COMPACT_ATOMS: atom_id res chain seq x y z
N MET A 1 -8.21 -11.07 11.63
CA MET A 1 -8.40 -9.78 10.95
C MET A 1 -7.13 -8.95 11.04
N TRP A 2 -6.68 -8.44 9.91
CA TRP A 2 -5.52 -7.55 9.88
C TRP A 2 -5.76 -6.30 10.71
N GLN A 3 -4.70 -5.82 11.36
CA GLN A 3 -4.76 -4.56 12.10
C GLN A 3 -3.50 -3.72 11.90
N ALA A 4 -3.67 -2.42 12.05
CA ALA A 4 -2.60 -1.44 12.00
C ALA A 4 -2.97 -0.26 12.88
N LYS A 5 -1.96 0.49 13.33
CA LYS A 5 -2.24 1.78 13.96
C LYS A 5 -2.77 2.74 12.91
N LYS A 6 -3.83 3.45 13.23
CA LYS A 6 -4.39 4.47 12.34
C LYS A 6 -3.31 5.50 11.97
N SER A 7 -2.48 5.89 12.94
CA SER A 7 -1.38 6.83 12.71
C SER A 7 -0.40 6.35 11.64
N LEU A 8 -0.14 5.06 11.56
CA LEU A 8 0.75 4.50 10.55
C LEU A 8 0.15 4.67 9.15
N ILE A 9 -1.14 4.38 9.01
CA ILE A 9 -1.82 4.55 7.72
C ILE A 9 -1.90 6.04 7.34
N GLU A 10 -2.14 6.92 8.32
CA GLU A 10 -2.15 8.36 8.06
C GLU A 10 -0.77 8.86 7.62
N ASP A 11 0.31 8.31 8.17
CA ASP A 11 1.68 8.66 7.76
C ASP A 11 1.93 8.26 6.30
N ALA A 12 1.47 7.07 5.90
CA ALA A 12 1.58 6.64 4.50
C ALA A 12 0.77 7.56 3.58
N CYS A 13 -0.42 7.95 4.00
CA CYS A 13 -1.27 8.88 3.25
C CYS A 13 -0.62 10.25 3.11
N LYS A 14 0.04 10.74 4.15
CA LYS A 14 0.74 12.00 4.11
C LYS A 14 1.91 11.96 3.13
N ALA A 15 2.64 10.85 3.09
CA ALA A 15 3.69 10.66 2.11
C ALA A 15 3.12 10.68 0.68
N ALA A 16 1.98 10.02 0.47
CA ALA A 16 1.30 10.04 -0.83
C ALA A 16 0.89 11.47 -1.24
N GLU A 17 0.39 12.25 -0.30
CA GLU A 17 0.04 13.65 -0.54
C GLU A 17 1.26 14.46 -0.99
N ASN A 18 2.41 14.22 -0.40
CA ASN A 18 3.65 14.91 -0.75
C ASN A 18 4.16 14.55 -2.16
N TYR A 19 3.77 13.40 -2.69
CA TYR A 19 4.13 12.98 -4.04
C TYR A 19 3.11 13.41 -5.09
N TYR A 20 1.93 13.86 -4.67
CA TYR A 20 0.90 14.29 -5.62
C TYR A 20 1.44 15.36 -6.58
N PRO A 21 1.20 15.32 -7.91
CA PRO A 21 0.25 14.44 -8.62
C PRO A 21 0.81 13.07 -9.05
N ASP A 22 2.02 12.73 -8.64
CA ASP A 22 2.62 11.43 -8.96
C ASP A 22 2.03 10.33 -8.08
N GLU A 23 2.04 9.11 -8.58
CA GLU A 23 1.69 7.95 -7.76
C GLU A 23 2.80 7.67 -6.76
N PHE A 24 2.39 7.30 -5.56
CA PHE A 24 3.31 6.94 -4.48
C PHE A 24 3.19 5.45 -4.18
N LEU A 25 4.32 4.81 -3.93
CA LEU A 25 4.38 3.40 -3.56
C LEU A 25 5.31 3.23 -2.36
N CYS A 26 4.84 2.51 -1.35
CA CYS A 26 5.69 2.03 -0.26
C CYS A 26 5.22 0.63 0.16
N PHE A 27 5.92 0.06 1.11
CA PHE A 27 5.62 -1.30 1.58
C PHE A 27 5.30 -1.28 3.06
N PHE A 28 4.61 -2.32 3.50
CA PHE A 28 4.33 -2.54 4.90
C PHE A 28 5.17 -3.69 5.42
N GLY A 29 5.82 -3.45 6.56
CA GLY A 29 6.43 -4.51 7.34
C GLY A 29 5.51 -4.93 8.45
N GLY A 30 5.66 -6.16 8.93
CA GLY A 30 4.85 -6.67 10.01
C GLY A 30 4.96 -8.17 10.18
N ASN A 31 3.94 -8.75 10.78
CA ASN A 31 3.87 -10.18 11.07
C ASN A 31 2.63 -10.79 10.43
N LYS A 32 2.82 -11.67 9.46
CA LYS A 32 1.71 -12.28 8.72
C LYS A 32 0.89 -13.25 9.56
N GLU A 33 1.53 -13.98 10.48
CA GLU A 33 0.81 -14.93 11.32
C GLU A 33 -0.12 -14.24 12.31
N LYS A 34 0.32 -13.11 12.84
CA LYS A 34 -0.49 -12.29 13.76
C LYS A 34 -1.40 -11.32 13.02
N GLU A 35 -1.22 -11.18 11.72
CA GLU A 35 -1.95 -10.23 10.87
C GLU A 35 -1.83 -8.80 11.40
N ILE A 36 -0.59 -8.37 11.65
CA ILE A 36 -0.32 -7.02 12.15
C ILE A 36 0.65 -6.30 11.22
N ILE A 37 0.28 -5.09 10.82
CA ILE A 37 1.17 -4.16 10.12
C ILE A 37 1.85 -3.30 11.19
N THR A 38 3.18 -3.27 11.20
CA THR A 38 3.94 -2.58 12.25
C THR A 38 4.78 -1.42 11.75
N GLU A 39 5.10 -1.37 10.45
CA GLU A 39 5.99 -0.33 9.94
C GLU A 39 5.75 -0.05 8.47
N ILE A 40 6.20 1.12 8.05
CA ILE A 40 6.27 1.52 6.64
C ILE A 40 7.71 1.30 6.19
N VAL A 41 7.88 0.66 5.04
CA VAL A 41 9.19 0.42 4.45
C VAL A 41 9.26 1.17 3.13
N MET A 42 10.19 2.13 3.07
CA MET A 42 10.43 2.91 1.86
C MET A 42 11.56 2.27 1.08
N LEU A 43 11.28 1.90 -0.16
CA LEU A 43 12.29 1.33 -1.05
C LEU A 43 12.56 2.29 -2.20
N PRO A 44 13.77 2.28 -2.77
CA PRO A 44 14.05 3.07 -3.96
C PRO A 44 13.08 2.69 -5.07
N SER A 45 12.41 3.68 -5.63
CA SER A 45 11.46 3.48 -6.71
C SER A 45 11.60 4.59 -7.73
N TYR A 46 11.20 4.28 -8.96
CA TYR A 46 11.08 5.29 -9.99
C TYR A 46 9.65 5.79 -10.00
N ASN A 47 9.45 7.01 -9.51
CA ASN A 47 8.15 7.64 -9.53
C ASN A 47 8.06 8.54 -10.74
N SER A 48 6.95 8.47 -11.47
CA SER A 48 6.67 9.35 -12.59
C SER A 48 5.23 9.81 -12.49
N GLU A 49 4.87 10.78 -13.34
CA GLU A 49 3.47 11.23 -13.40
C GLU A 49 2.52 10.11 -13.76
N GLU A 50 3.02 9.09 -14.45
CA GLU A 50 2.18 7.99 -14.94
C GLU A 50 2.06 6.84 -13.95
N SER A 51 3.15 6.54 -13.23
CA SER A 51 3.14 5.40 -12.32
C SER A 51 4.28 5.44 -11.31
N ALA A 52 4.05 4.83 -10.17
CA ALA A 52 5.09 4.45 -9.24
C ALA A 52 5.45 3.01 -9.57
N SER A 53 6.74 2.72 -9.78
CA SER A 53 7.17 1.38 -10.13
C SER A 53 8.48 1.00 -9.44
N ILE A 54 8.61 -0.29 -9.16
CA ILE A 54 9.84 -0.89 -8.66
C ILE A 54 10.11 -2.11 -9.54
N SER A 55 11.34 -2.20 -10.04
CA SER A 55 11.76 -3.40 -10.75
C SER A 55 11.72 -4.60 -9.81
N GLU A 56 11.20 -5.73 -10.27
CA GLU A 56 11.18 -6.96 -9.48
C GLU A 56 12.58 -7.37 -9.02
N ALA A 57 13.61 -7.03 -9.79
CA ALA A 57 14.99 -7.36 -9.45
C ALA A 57 15.49 -6.64 -8.20
N VAL A 58 14.87 -5.53 -7.82
CA VAL A 58 15.25 -4.78 -6.61
C VAL A 58 14.27 -4.95 -5.45
N LEU A 59 13.23 -5.75 -5.63
CA LEU A 59 12.34 -6.10 -4.53
C LEU A 59 13.08 -7.01 -3.56
N PRO A 60 13.11 -6.67 -2.27
CA PRO A 60 13.81 -7.51 -1.31
C PRO A 60 13.11 -8.85 -1.13
N ILE A 61 13.92 -9.90 -0.97
CA ILE A 61 13.45 -11.17 -0.45
C ILE A 61 13.51 -11.02 1.06
N ASP A 62 12.44 -10.50 1.63
CA ASP A 62 12.38 -10.20 3.06
C ASP A 62 11.00 -10.60 3.60
N ASP A 63 10.99 -11.60 4.45
CA ASP A 63 9.76 -12.14 5.04
C ASP A 63 9.03 -11.13 5.92
N THR A 64 9.69 -10.04 6.32
CA THR A 64 9.04 -8.99 7.10
C THR A 64 8.23 -8.02 6.22
N ILE A 65 8.45 -8.02 4.92
CA ILE A 65 7.65 -7.24 3.98
C ILE A 65 6.39 -8.03 3.68
N ILE A 66 5.26 -7.60 4.22
CA ILE A 66 4.00 -8.34 4.17
C ILE A 66 2.93 -7.65 3.35
N GLY A 67 3.14 -6.41 2.97
CA GLY A 67 2.12 -5.65 2.26
C GLY A 67 2.68 -4.52 1.41
N CYS A 68 1.80 -3.92 0.64
CA CYS A 68 2.14 -2.73 -0.14
C CYS A 68 1.05 -1.67 0.02
N PHE A 69 1.44 -0.43 -0.24
CA PHE A 69 0.56 0.73 -0.22
C PHE A 69 0.89 1.57 -1.44
N HIS A 70 -0.13 1.93 -2.20
CA HIS A 70 0.08 2.92 -3.26
C HIS A 70 -1.10 3.87 -3.36
N SER A 71 -0.85 4.99 -4.02
CA SER A 71 -1.86 6.03 -4.18
C SER A 71 -2.39 6.07 -5.61
N HIS A 72 -3.67 6.43 -5.72
CA HIS A 72 -4.32 6.76 -6.98
C HIS A 72 -4.65 8.24 -6.97
N PRO A 73 -3.84 9.08 -7.62
CA PRO A 73 -4.09 10.54 -7.60
C PRO A 73 -5.42 10.94 -8.22
N ASN A 74 -5.98 10.09 -9.08
CA ASN A 74 -7.15 10.40 -9.89
C ASN A 74 -8.49 9.91 -9.35
N GLY A 75 -8.62 9.83 -8.04
CA GLY A 75 -9.95 9.90 -7.51
C GLY A 75 -10.64 8.63 -7.06
N ASN A 76 -10.12 7.42 -7.27
CA ASN A 76 -10.73 6.25 -6.65
C ASN A 76 -9.70 5.25 -6.14
N ASN A 77 -10.10 4.49 -5.13
CA ASN A 77 -9.24 3.49 -4.49
C ASN A 77 -9.51 2.06 -4.96
N LYS A 78 -10.04 1.91 -6.17
CA LYS A 78 -10.29 0.60 -6.77
C LYS A 78 -9.05 0.11 -7.51
N PRO A 79 -8.72 -1.18 -7.42
CA PRO A 79 -7.53 -1.70 -8.10
C PRO A 79 -7.72 -1.82 -9.60
N SER A 80 -6.67 -1.53 -10.35
CA SER A 80 -6.57 -1.85 -11.77
C SER A 80 -6.21 -3.33 -11.94
N GLN A 81 -6.20 -3.81 -13.18
CA GLN A 81 -5.76 -5.18 -13.45
C GLN A 81 -4.27 -5.36 -13.11
N GLU A 82 -3.47 -4.33 -13.35
CA GLU A 82 -2.05 -4.36 -12.99
C GLU A 82 -1.86 -4.38 -11.48
N ASP A 83 -2.67 -3.60 -10.76
CA ASP A 83 -2.66 -3.62 -9.29
C ASP A 83 -2.93 -5.02 -8.78
N LYS A 84 -3.94 -5.69 -9.34
CA LYS A 84 -4.31 -7.05 -8.91
C LYS A 84 -3.19 -8.05 -9.15
N LYS A 85 -2.44 -7.90 -10.24
CA LYS A 85 -1.27 -8.74 -10.49
C LYS A 85 -0.19 -8.51 -9.44
N PHE A 86 0.03 -7.26 -9.08
CA PHE A 86 1.01 -6.87 -8.06
C PHE A 86 0.58 -7.40 -6.68
N PHE A 87 -0.71 -7.38 -6.37
CA PHE A 87 -1.26 -7.85 -5.10
C PHE A 87 -0.95 -9.31 -4.79
N LYS A 88 -0.75 -10.12 -5.81
CA LYS A 88 -0.44 -11.54 -5.61
C LYS A 88 0.83 -11.77 -4.81
N LYS A 89 1.71 -10.77 -4.74
CA LYS A 89 2.99 -10.86 -4.05
C LYS A 89 2.90 -10.53 -2.56
N TYR A 90 1.78 -9.94 -2.11
CA TYR A 90 1.69 -9.42 -0.75
C TYR A 90 0.38 -9.85 -0.08
N PHE A 91 0.46 -10.10 1.23
CA PHE A 91 -0.69 -10.55 2.01
C PHE A 91 -1.74 -9.49 2.21
N ILE A 92 -1.32 -8.21 2.28
CA ILE A 92 -2.23 -7.09 2.48
C ILE A 92 -1.82 -5.95 1.56
N ASN A 93 -2.78 -5.37 0.88
CA ASN A 93 -2.53 -4.35 -0.13
C ASN A 93 -3.46 -3.18 0.10
N ALA A 94 -2.93 -1.97 0.05
CA ALA A 94 -3.70 -0.78 0.29
C ALA A 94 -3.63 0.18 -0.89
N ILE A 95 -4.75 0.82 -1.19
CA ILE A 95 -4.82 1.89 -2.18
C ILE A 95 -5.48 3.09 -1.52
N ALA A 96 -4.79 4.22 -1.51
CA ALA A 96 -5.33 5.49 -1.05
C ALA A 96 -5.66 6.38 -2.24
N SER A 97 -6.81 7.04 -2.17
CA SER A 97 -7.21 8.03 -3.16
C SER A 97 -7.33 9.40 -2.51
N SER A 98 -7.34 10.46 -3.33
CA SER A 98 -7.51 11.83 -2.84
C SER A 98 -8.94 12.04 -2.29
N PRO A 99 -9.11 12.71 -1.15
CA PRO A 99 -8.08 13.20 -0.24
C PRO A 99 -7.40 12.05 0.50
N PHE A 100 -6.08 12.11 0.63
CA PHE A 100 -5.30 11.01 1.19
C PHE A 100 -5.43 10.96 2.71
N ASN A 101 -6.25 10.05 3.18
CA ASN A 101 -6.47 9.81 4.61
C ASN A 101 -6.88 8.35 4.82
N ALA A 102 -6.94 7.92 6.08
CA ALA A 102 -7.24 6.52 6.38
C ALA A 102 -8.64 6.11 5.90
N GLU A 103 -9.60 7.03 5.94
CA GLU A 103 -10.98 6.77 5.52
C GLU A 103 -11.08 6.50 4.01
N ASN A 104 -10.18 7.11 3.23
CA ASN A 104 -10.12 6.92 1.77
C ASN A 104 -9.10 5.87 1.35
N THR A 105 -8.63 5.07 2.29
CA THR A 105 -7.70 3.97 2.01
C THR A 105 -8.48 2.66 2.04
N ALA A 106 -8.46 1.96 0.92
CA ALA A 106 -9.09 0.64 0.81
C ALA A 106 -8.02 -0.44 0.90
N PHE A 107 -8.37 -1.57 1.50
CA PHE A 107 -7.46 -2.69 1.69
C PHE A 107 -7.95 -3.90 0.91
N TYR A 108 -7.01 -4.67 0.38
CA TYR A 108 -7.29 -5.80 -0.50
C TYR A 108 -6.43 -6.99 -0.14
N SER A 109 -6.99 -8.19 -0.33
CA SER A 109 -6.25 -9.44 -0.16
C SER A 109 -5.34 -9.70 -1.36
N GLN A 110 -4.55 -10.77 -1.29
CA GLN A 110 -3.72 -11.22 -2.41
C GLN A 110 -4.55 -11.50 -3.67
N LYS A 111 -5.82 -11.85 -3.49
CA LYS A 111 -6.73 -12.15 -4.60
C LYS A 111 -7.40 -10.91 -5.18
N GLY A 112 -7.10 -9.73 -4.62
CA GLY A 112 -7.73 -8.49 -5.06
C GLY A 112 -9.13 -8.27 -4.50
N GLU A 113 -9.54 -9.04 -3.50
CA GLU A 113 -10.82 -8.87 -2.84
C GLU A 113 -10.71 -7.80 -1.75
N LYS A 114 -11.67 -6.89 -1.73
CA LYS A 114 -11.70 -5.84 -0.71
C LYS A 114 -11.93 -6.45 0.67
N ILE A 115 -11.11 -6.04 1.62
CA ILE A 115 -11.22 -6.51 3.00
C ILE A 115 -11.26 -5.32 3.94
N THR A 116 -11.75 -5.57 5.15
CA THR A 116 -11.76 -4.57 6.22
C THR A 116 -10.63 -4.90 7.18
N ILE A 117 -9.86 -3.90 7.60
CA ILE A 117 -8.85 -4.08 8.65
C ILE A 117 -9.24 -3.28 9.88
N LYS A 118 -8.67 -3.64 11.01
CA LYS A 118 -8.88 -2.92 12.27
C LYS A 118 -7.82 -1.83 12.40
N LEU A 119 -8.26 -0.58 12.49
CA LEU A 119 -7.38 0.55 12.79
C LEU A 119 -7.46 0.85 14.28
N VAL A 120 -6.31 0.88 14.91
CA VAL A 120 -6.22 1.07 16.37
C VAL A 120 -5.47 2.33 16.77
#